data_aa88c37438fc0f8f65f22cfbe2510a9c
#
_entry.id   aa88c37438fc0f8f65f22cfbe2510a9c
#
_cell.length_a   1.000
_cell.length_b   1.000
_cell.length_c   1.000
_cell.angle_alpha   90.00
_cell.angle_beta   90.00
_cell.angle_gamma   90.00
#
_symmetry.space_group_name_H-M   'P 1'
#
loop_
_entity.id
_entity.type
_entity.pdbx_description
1 polymer ?
#
loop_
_entity_poly.entity_id
_entity_poly.type
_entity_poly.pdbx_seq_one_letter_code
_entity_poly.pdbx_strand_id
1 'polypeptide(L)'
;EGGLDPADMVKNAQTEALNTLLHRPIPFIEFVIAEMIGSYDLQDPKAKESALHEGIGFLKTLTPLLQEEYRPYLASKLGVSPSLIRLGNTQNTAAKPISLSSHEDTEELSFVKTILEYPHITDSILDFLDVSMFRHHAPEFEAAIRAEPNNPRLNALMMNNSIRVFEGDTGVKKALLTFLENHYTRELKKINTQNTISFDQKSYLIRQLRDKIARLKKGELVPLG
;
A
#
# COMPACT_ATOMS: atom_id res chain seq x y z
N GLU A 1 -11.63 -5.29 -39.19
CA GLU A 1 -12.97 -5.43 -39.76
C GLU A 1 -13.01 -6.67 -40.63
N GLY A 2 -13.99 -7.60 -40.44
CA GLY A 2 -14.20 -8.77 -41.27
C GLY A 2 -13.30 -9.99 -41.04
N GLY A 3 -12.45 -10.01 -40.01
CA GLY A 3 -11.60 -11.17 -39.67
C GLY A 3 -10.51 -11.51 -40.69
N LEU A 4 -10.22 -10.62 -41.61
CA LEU A 4 -9.15 -10.77 -42.59
C LEU A 4 -7.79 -10.44 -42.02
N ASP A 5 -6.80 -11.29 -42.27
CA ASP A 5 -5.42 -10.94 -41.94
C ASP A 5 -4.83 -9.94 -42.98
N PRO A 6 -3.71 -9.25 -42.64
CA PRO A 6 -3.10 -8.32 -43.59
C PRO A 6 -2.74 -8.93 -44.95
N ALA A 7 -2.37 -10.20 -45.01
CA ALA A 7 -2.04 -10.90 -46.25
C ALA A 7 -3.28 -11.14 -47.11
N ASP A 8 -4.41 -11.44 -46.48
CA ASP A 8 -5.69 -11.59 -47.18
C ASP A 8 -6.22 -10.27 -47.69
N MET A 9 -6.00 -9.16 -46.94
CA MET A 9 -6.35 -7.81 -47.40
C MET A 9 -5.57 -7.43 -48.67
N VAL A 10 -4.28 -7.76 -48.73
CA VAL A 10 -3.45 -7.53 -49.94
C VAL A 10 -3.94 -8.38 -51.10
N LYS A 11 -4.23 -9.66 -50.90
CA LYS A 11 -4.77 -10.55 -51.94
C LYS A 11 -6.11 -10.07 -52.50
N ASN A 12 -6.93 -9.47 -51.64
CA ASN A 12 -8.26 -8.95 -51.99
C ASN A 12 -8.22 -7.51 -52.53
N ALA A 13 -7.04 -6.99 -52.89
CA ALA A 13 -6.82 -5.64 -53.36
C ALA A 13 -7.29 -4.51 -52.42
N GLN A 14 -7.36 -4.77 -51.13
CA GLN A 14 -7.77 -3.81 -50.07
C GLN A 14 -6.56 -3.05 -49.48
N THR A 15 -5.60 -2.72 -50.32
CA THR A 15 -4.34 -2.05 -49.93
C THR A 15 -4.55 -0.68 -49.32
N GLU A 16 -5.58 0.07 -49.75
CA GLU A 16 -5.88 1.40 -49.17
C GLU A 16 -6.45 1.26 -47.75
N ALA A 17 -7.31 0.27 -47.54
CA ALA A 17 -7.85 -0.05 -46.21
C ALA A 17 -6.72 -0.47 -45.25
N LEU A 18 -5.82 -1.33 -45.70
CA LEU A 18 -4.62 -1.74 -44.93
C LEU A 18 -3.71 -0.56 -44.61
N ASN A 19 -3.45 0.30 -45.58
CA ASN A 19 -2.66 1.52 -45.34
C ASN A 19 -3.31 2.46 -44.31
N THR A 20 -4.63 2.60 -44.35
CA THR A 20 -5.39 3.37 -43.36
C THR A 20 -5.23 2.81 -41.96
N LEU A 21 -5.32 1.48 -41.79
CA LEU A 21 -5.12 0.79 -40.53
C LEU A 21 -3.68 0.99 -39.98
N LEU A 22 -2.67 0.92 -40.86
CA LEU A 22 -1.27 1.09 -40.47
C LEU A 22 -0.92 2.54 -40.06
N HIS A 23 -1.57 3.52 -40.69
CA HIS A 23 -1.28 4.94 -40.42
C HIS A 23 -2.16 5.57 -39.32
N ARG A 24 -3.19 4.83 -38.85
CA ARG A 24 -4.03 5.27 -37.72
C ARG A 24 -4.13 4.16 -36.67
N PRO A 25 -3.01 3.87 -35.98
CA PRO A 25 -3.02 2.88 -34.91
C PRO A 25 -3.96 3.35 -33.80
N ILE A 26 -4.81 2.47 -33.33
CA ILE A 26 -5.61 2.69 -32.12
C ILE A 26 -4.67 2.51 -30.92
N PRO A 27 -4.64 3.41 -29.94
CA PRO A 27 -3.90 3.21 -28.74
C PRO A 27 -4.26 1.88 -28.06
N PHE A 28 -3.28 1.13 -27.61
CA PHE A 28 -3.48 -0.21 -27.05
C PHE A 28 -4.57 -0.26 -25.97
N ILE A 29 -4.58 0.72 -25.08
CA ILE A 29 -5.57 0.80 -23.99
C ILE A 29 -6.99 1.01 -24.55
N GLU A 30 -7.16 1.84 -25.57
CA GLU A 30 -8.46 2.03 -26.23
C GLU A 30 -8.95 0.75 -26.91
N PHE A 31 -8.04 0.04 -27.56
CA PHE A 31 -8.34 -1.27 -28.17
C PHE A 31 -8.81 -2.27 -27.13
N VAL A 32 -8.08 -2.42 -26.01
CA VAL A 32 -8.45 -3.35 -24.93
C VAL A 32 -9.83 -3.01 -24.35
N ILE A 33 -10.09 -1.72 -24.09
CA ILE A 33 -11.40 -1.27 -23.59
C ILE A 33 -12.50 -1.58 -24.60
N ALA A 34 -12.27 -1.31 -25.87
CA ALA A 34 -13.27 -1.54 -26.92
C ALA A 34 -13.61 -3.03 -27.08
N GLU A 35 -12.61 -3.92 -27.10
CA GLU A 35 -12.80 -5.37 -27.18
C GLU A 35 -13.52 -5.92 -25.95
N MET A 36 -13.11 -5.49 -24.76
CA MET A 36 -13.73 -5.89 -23.50
C MET A 36 -15.22 -5.54 -23.48
N ILE A 37 -15.56 -4.29 -23.82
CA ILE A 37 -16.95 -3.80 -23.81
C ILE A 37 -17.75 -4.42 -24.96
N GLY A 38 -17.11 -4.66 -26.12
CA GLY A 38 -17.75 -5.23 -27.31
C GLY A 38 -18.32 -6.64 -27.10
N SER A 39 -17.86 -7.36 -26.07
CA SER A 39 -18.38 -8.66 -25.68
C SER A 39 -19.73 -8.60 -24.94
N TYR A 40 -20.21 -7.42 -24.53
CA TYR A 40 -21.42 -7.23 -23.77
C TYR A 40 -22.56 -6.62 -24.60
N ASP A 41 -23.80 -7.08 -24.36
CA ASP A 41 -24.99 -6.42 -24.89
C ASP A 41 -25.32 -5.17 -24.04
N LEU A 42 -24.93 -4.01 -24.52
CA LEU A 42 -25.15 -2.75 -23.82
C LEU A 42 -26.62 -2.28 -23.76
N GLN A 43 -27.53 -2.98 -24.47
CA GLN A 43 -28.97 -2.75 -24.37
C GLN A 43 -29.57 -3.43 -23.15
N ASP A 44 -28.94 -4.49 -22.65
CA ASP A 44 -29.32 -5.12 -21.40
C ASP A 44 -28.68 -4.34 -20.21
N PRO A 45 -29.51 -3.79 -19.28
CA PRO A 45 -28.98 -3.07 -18.12
C PRO A 45 -28.02 -3.86 -17.25
N LYS A 46 -28.24 -5.19 -17.09
CA LYS A 46 -27.36 -6.06 -16.30
C LYS A 46 -26.00 -6.30 -16.99
N ALA A 47 -26.04 -6.53 -18.30
CA ALA A 47 -24.81 -6.70 -19.08
C ALA A 47 -24.02 -5.40 -19.11
N LYS A 48 -24.71 -4.25 -19.21
CA LYS A 48 -24.08 -2.92 -19.13
C LYS A 48 -23.44 -2.65 -17.77
N GLU A 49 -24.08 -3.06 -16.66
CA GLU A 49 -23.52 -2.96 -15.32
C GLU A 49 -22.28 -3.84 -15.17
N SER A 50 -22.31 -5.06 -15.71
CA SER A 50 -21.16 -5.98 -15.72
C SER A 50 -20.00 -5.40 -16.52
N ALA A 51 -20.24 -4.85 -17.71
CA ALA A 51 -19.26 -4.19 -18.55
C ALA A 51 -18.64 -2.97 -17.84
N LEU A 52 -19.46 -2.17 -17.13
CA LEU A 52 -18.98 -1.06 -16.31
C LEU A 52 -18.06 -1.53 -15.19
N HIS A 53 -18.43 -2.61 -14.52
CA HIS A 53 -17.62 -3.16 -13.41
C HIS A 53 -16.27 -3.67 -13.90
N GLU A 54 -16.25 -4.40 -15.01
CA GLU A 54 -15.03 -4.92 -15.65
C GLU A 54 -14.14 -3.78 -16.15
N GLY A 55 -14.72 -2.80 -16.84
CA GLY A 55 -14.00 -1.63 -17.33
C GLY A 55 -13.38 -0.80 -16.19
N ILE A 56 -14.09 -0.61 -15.07
CA ILE A 56 -13.54 0.02 -13.86
C ILE A 56 -12.40 -0.84 -13.29
N GLY A 57 -12.56 -2.15 -13.24
CA GLY A 57 -11.54 -3.11 -12.83
C GLY A 57 -10.25 -2.95 -13.65
N PHE A 58 -10.37 -2.90 -14.97
CA PHE A 58 -9.25 -2.69 -15.87
C PHE A 58 -8.59 -1.32 -15.67
N LEU A 59 -9.36 -0.23 -15.64
CA LEU A 59 -8.79 1.11 -15.40
C LEU A 59 -8.00 1.19 -14.08
N LYS A 60 -8.44 0.49 -13.03
CA LYS A 60 -7.73 0.44 -11.75
C LYS A 60 -6.35 -0.22 -11.83
N THR A 61 -6.05 -1.01 -12.85
CA THR A 61 -4.72 -1.59 -13.09
C THR A 61 -3.75 -0.59 -13.70
N LEU A 62 -4.24 0.53 -14.25
CA LEU A 62 -3.44 1.56 -14.86
C LEU A 62 -2.90 2.57 -13.84
N THR A 63 -1.93 3.37 -14.26
CA THR A 63 -1.43 4.48 -13.44
C THR A 63 -2.51 5.55 -13.25
N PRO A 64 -2.49 6.35 -12.16
CA PRO A 64 -3.50 7.37 -11.91
C PRO A 64 -3.71 8.35 -13.06
N LEU A 65 -2.63 8.72 -13.75
CA LEU A 65 -2.70 9.60 -14.92
C LEU A 65 -3.50 8.96 -16.06
N LEU A 66 -3.21 7.71 -16.39
CA LEU A 66 -3.92 6.96 -17.43
C LEU A 66 -5.37 6.67 -17.04
N GLN A 67 -5.64 6.43 -15.76
CA GLN A 67 -7.02 6.29 -15.26
C GLN A 67 -7.87 7.51 -15.57
N GLU A 68 -7.36 8.71 -15.31
CA GLU A 68 -8.06 9.96 -15.58
C GLU A 68 -8.21 10.21 -17.09
N GLU A 69 -7.17 9.91 -17.87
CA GLU A 69 -7.18 10.09 -19.32
C GLU A 69 -8.18 9.17 -20.03
N TYR A 70 -8.26 7.89 -19.62
CA TYR A 70 -9.14 6.90 -20.27
C TYR A 70 -10.52 6.77 -19.64
N ARG A 71 -10.80 7.42 -18.50
CA ARG A 71 -12.14 7.47 -17.89
C ARG A 71 -13.22 8.02 -18.84
N PRO A 72 -13.00 9.15 -19.54
CA PRO A 72 -13.99 9.66 -20.50
C PRO A 72 -14.20 8.69 -21.69
N TYR A 73 -13.15 8.00 -22.14
CA TYR A 73 -13.25 7.03 -23.21
C TYR A 73 -14.13 5.82 -22.81
N LEU A 74 -13.88 5.22 -21.64
CA LEU A 74 -14.71 4.16 -21.08
C LEU A 74 -16.18 4.60 -20.92
N ALA A 75 -16.41 5.82 -20.38
CA ALA A 75 -17.74 6.38 -20.23
C ALA A 75 -18.49 6.51 -21.57
N SER A 76 -17.78 7.00 -22.58
CA SER A 76 -18.33 7.16 -23.95
C SER A 76 -18.70 5.80 -24.54
N LYS A 77 -17.87 4.78 -24.42
CA LYS A 77 -18.14 3.44 -24.92
C LYS A 77 -19.33 2.76 -24.26
N LEU A 78 -19.50 2.98 -22.95
CA LEU A 78 -20.65 2.47 -22.20
C LEU A 78 -21.91 3.32 -22.34
N GLY A 79 -21.83 4.53 -22.91
CA GLY A 79 -22.96 5.46 -22.96
C GLY A 79 -23.42 5.87 -21.55
N VAL A 80 -22.48 6.17 -20.66
CA VAL A 80 -22.74 6.62 -19.28
C VAL A 80 -22.01 7.93 -18.99
N SER A 81 -22.45 8.65 -17.93
CA SER A 81 -21.70 9.83 -17.48
C SER A 81 -20.34 9.42 -16.89
N PRO A 82 -19.25 10.15 -17.20
CA PRO A 82 -17.95 9.92 -16.58
C PRO A 82 -17.96 9.95 -15.04
N SER A 83 -18.93 10.66 -14.45
CA SER A 83 -19.13 10.71 -13.00
C SER A 83 -19.60 9.39 -12.37
N LEU A 84 -20.19 8.50 -13.16
CA LEU A 84 -20.57 7.15 -12.74
C LEU A 84 -19.35 6.21 -12.68
N ILE A 85 -18.33 6.49 -13.47
CA ILE A 85 -17.06 5.77 -13.39
C ILE A 85 -16.30 6.32 -12.19
N ARG A 86 -16.75 5.88 -11.03
CA ARG A 86 -16.01 6.11 -9.79
C ARG A 86 -14.83 5.12 -9.82
N LEU A 87 -13.75 5.56 -10.42
CA LEU A 87 -12.44 5.03 -10.12
C LEU A 87 -12.22 5.47 -8.68
N GLY A 88 -12.99 4.92 -7.72
CA GLY A 88 -12.89 5.36 -6.35
C GLY A 88 -11.44 5.75 -6.15
N ASN A 89 -11.14 6.82 -5.40
CA ASN A 89 -9.82 6.84 -4.83
C ASN A 89 -9.57 5.38 -4.50
N THR A 90 -8.81 4.68 -5.32
CA THR A 90 -8.06 3.57 -4.84
C THR A 90 -7.29 4.19 -3.69
N GLN A 91 -7.95 4.24 -2.52
CA GLN A 91 -7.19 4.04 -1.33
C GLN A 91 -6.53 2.70 -1.61
N ASN A 92 -5.52 2.85 -2.42
CA ASN A 92 -4.34 2.04 -2.45
C ASN A 92 -4.51 0.65 -1.89
N THR A 93 -4.55 -0.31 -2.80
CA THR A 93 -3.46 -1.28 -2.78
C THR A 93 -2.20 -0.82 -3.54
N ALA A 94 -2.17 0.33 -4.22
CA ALA A 94 -0.97 1.09 -4.43
C ALA A 94 -0.72 1.85 -3.12
N ALA A 95 0.34 1.50 -2.40
CA ALA A 95 0.73 2.11 -1.16
C ALA A 95 0.38 3.60 -1.16
N LYS A 96 -0.53 4.04 -0.24
CA LYS A 96 -0.64 5.46 0.10
C LYS A 96 0.79 5.98 0.13
N PRO A 97 1.12 7.06 -0.58
CA PRO A 97 2.39 7.70 -0.32
C PRO A 97 2.42 7.87 1.20
N ILE A 98 3.42 7.25 1.83
CA ILE A 98 3.57 7.27 3.27
C ILE A 98 3.72 8.74 3.60
N SER A 99 2.59 9.40 3.94
CA SER A 99 2.61 10.78 4.39
C SER A 99 3.17 10.74 5.80
N LEU A 100 4.43 11.07 5.91
CA LEU A 100 5.11 11.22 7.20
C LEU A 100 4.48 12.41 7.91
N SER A 101 3.47 12.14 8.73
CA SER A 101 2.75 13.17 9.47
C SER A 101 3.43 13.50 10.80
N SER A 102 4.29 12.62 11.31
CA SER A 102 4.98 12.80 12.59
C SER A 102 6.37 12.14 12.63
N HIS A 103 7.18 12.52 13.60
CA HIS A 103 8.46 11.86 13.85
C HIS A 103 8.28 10.38 14.25
N GLU A 104 7.18 10.05 14.94
CA GLU A 104 6.83 8.68 15.33
C GLU A 104 6.55 7.81 14.09
N ASP A 105 5.84 8.33 13.08
CA ASP A 105 5.59 7.62 11.82
C ASP A 105 6.91 7.25 11.12
N THR A 106 7.85 8.19 11.10
CA THR A 106 9.16 7.97 10.48
C THR A 106 9.97 6.91 11.23
N GLU A 107 9.92 6.91 12.57
CA GLU A 107 10.63 5.95 13.41
C GLU A 107 10.08 4.53 13.21
N GLU A 108 8.75 4.35 13.22
CA GLU A 108 8.10 3.06 12.96
C GLU A 108 8.47 2.50 11.59
N LEU A 109 8.41 3.34 10.54
CA LEU A 109 8.79 2.93 9.18
C LEU A 109 10.29 2.63 9.05
N SER A 110 11.14 3.31 9.81
CA SER A 110 12.57 3.02 9.84
C SER A 110 12.86 1.62 10.40
N PHE A 111 12.13 1.17 11.43
CA PHE A 111 12.21 -0.22 11.89
C PHE A 111 11.77 -1.21 10.82
N VAL A 112 10.61 -0.97 10.18
CA VAL A 112 10.11 -1.83 9.10
C VAL A 112 11.15 -1.92 7.97
N LYS A 113 11.68 -0.79 7.52
CA LYS A 113 12.68 -0.75 6.45
C LYS A 113 13.99 -1.43 6.86
N THR A 114 14.41 -1.26 8.11
CA THR A 114 15.63 -1.90 8.64
C THR A 114 15.52 -3.43 8.63
N ILE A 115 14.36 -4.00 9.01
CA ILE A 115 14.11 -5.44 8.93
C ILE A 115 14.14 -5.93 7.49
N LEU A 116 13.57 -5.17 6.54
CA LEU A 116 13.58 -5.54 5.13
C LEU A 116 14.97 -5.54 4.52
N GLU A 117 15.82 -4.56 4.87
CA GLU A 117 17.19 -4.46 4.37
C GLU A 117 18.17 -5.40 5.08
N TYR A 118 17.93 -5.68 6.37
CA TYR A 118 18.78 -6.52 7.21
C TYR A 118 17.98 -7.63 7.92
N PRO A 119 17.49 -8.65 7.20
CA PRO A 119 16.65 -9.69 7.78
C PRO A 119 17.30 -10.45 8.95
N HIS A 120 18.63 -10.51 8.99
CA HIS A 120 19.38 -11.20 10.04
C HIS A 120 19.24 -10.56 11.45
N ILE A 121 18.82 -9.30 11.53
CA ILE A 121 18.61 -8.63 12.82
C ILE A 121 17.16 -8.74 13.33
N THR A 122 16.28 -9.37 12.55
CA THR A 122 14.85 -9.46 12.87
C THR A 122 14.63 -10.08 14.24
N ASP A 123 15.23 -11.22 14.50
CA ASP A 123 15.09 -11.94 15.78
C ASP A 123 15.52 -11.04 16.96
N SER A 124 16.66 -10.35 16.81
CA SER A 124 17.15 -9.42 17.83
C SER A 124 16.21 -8.23 18.08
N ILE A 125 15.46 -7.78 17.08
CA ILE A 125 14.47 -6.73 17.23
C ILE A 125 13.20 -7.28 17.88
N LEU A 126 12.76 -8.49 17.52
CA LEU A 126 11.58 -9.13 18.07
C LEU A 126 11.70 -9.52 19.53
N ASP A 127 12.92 -9.64 20.08
CA ASP A 127 13.15 -9.78 21.53
C ASP A 127 12.60 -8.58 22.32
N PHE A 128 12.47 -7.41 21.66
CA PHE A 128 12.12 -6.14 22.31
C PHE A 128 10.86 -5.47 21.76
N LEU A 129 10.46 -5.74 20.52
CA LEU A 129 9.32 -5.09 19.85
C LEU A 129 8.23 -6.10 19.51
N ASP A 130 7.00 -5.69 19.80
CA ASP A 130 5.77 -6.38 19.41
C ASP A 130 4.91 -5.50 18.49
N VAL A 131 4.13 -6.12 17.60
CA VAL A 131 3.22 -5.44 16.67
C VAL A 131 2.31 -4.43 17.37
N SER A 132 1.85 -4.75 18.59
CA SER A 132 0.95 -3.87 19.37
C SER A 132 1.58 -2.55 19.82
N MET A 133 2.91 -2.44 19.78
CA MET A 133 3.63 -1.22 20.13
C MET A 133 3.62 -0.17 19.03
N PHE A 134 3.34 -0.59 17.79
CA PHE A 134 3.23 0.27 16.62
C PHE A 134 1.85 0.91 16.56
N ARG A 135 1.78 2.22 16.32
CA ARG A 135 0.53 2.98 16.28
C ARG A 135 -0.01 3.15 14.86
N HIS A 136 0.90 3.36 13.92
CA HIS A 136 0.58 3.78 12.56
C HIS A 136 0.90 2.69 11.54
N HIS A 137 1.97 1.93 11.78
CA HIS A 137 2.54 0.99 10.81
C HIS A 137 2.63 -0.44 11.33
N ALA A 138 1.72 -0.83 12.23
CA ALA A 138 1.60 -2.20 12.73
C ALA A 138 1.41 -3.24 11.60
N PRO A 139 0.55 -3.01 10.57
CA PRO A 139 0.40 -3.95 9.46
C PRO A 139 1.65 -4.10 8.60
N GLU A 140 2.39 -3.00 8.37
CA GLU A 140 3.64 -3.02 7.63
C GLU A 140 4.74 -3.76 8.39
N PHE A 141 4.81 -3.57 9.71
CA PHE A 141 5.74 -4.29 10.58
C PHE A 141 5.45 -5.79 10.59
N GLU A 142 4.18 -6.19 10.75
CA GLU A 142 3.75 -7.59 10.70
C GLU A 142 4.07 -8.24 9.35
N ALA A 143 3.80 -7.55 8.23
CA ALA A 143 4.10 -8.02 6.89
C ALA A 143 5.62 -8.19 6.65
N ALA A 144 6.44 -7.28 7.21
CA ALA A 144 7.90 -7.37 7.13
C ALA A 144 8.45 -8.58 7.90
N ILE A 145 7.92 -8.85 9.12
CA ILE A 145 8.30 -10.03 9.91
C ILE A 145 7.94 -11.33 9.20
N ARG A 146 6.76 -11.37 8.56
CA ARG A 146 6.31 -12.54 7.78
C ARG A 146 7.03 -12.70 6.46
N ALA A 147 7.91 -11.77 6.09
CA ALA A 147 8.59 -11.71 4.80
C ALA A 147 7.61 -11.89 3.62
N GLU A 148 6.46 -11.19 3.65
CA GLU A 148 5.43 -11.28 2.63
C GLU A 148 5.96 -10.90 1.25
N PRO A 149 5.98 -11.84 0.28
CA PRO A 149 6.47 -11.54 -1.05
C PRO A 149 5.51 -10.58 -1.78
N ASN A 150 6.06 -9.64 -2.53
CA ASN A 150 5.30 -8.71 -3.38
C ASN A 150 4.29 -7.81 -2.65
N ASN A 151 4.49 -7.52 -1.36
CA ASN A 151 3.65 -6.57 -0.65
C ASN A 151 3.91 -5.14 -1.20
N PRO A 152 2.88 -4.47 -1.81
CA PRO A 152 3.09 -3.18 -2.47
C PRO A 152 3.54 -2.07 -1.52
N ARG A 153 3.13 -2.13 -0.25
CA ARG A 153 3.51 -1.15 0.77
C ARG A 153 4.97 -1.30 1.17
N LEU A 154 5.43 -2.55 1.35
CA LEU A 154 6.82 -2.81 1.65
C LEU A 154 7.73 -2.42 0.49
N ASN A 155 7.33 -2.72 -0.76
CA ASN A 155 8.06 -2.31 -1.95
C ASN A 155 8.16 -0.78 -2.07
N ALA A 156 7.06 -0.05 -1.81
CA ALA A 156 7.07 1.41 -1.80
C ALA A 156 7.97 1.98 -0.70
N LEU A 157 8.00 1.34 0.49
CA LEU A 157 8.89 1.72 1.58
C LEU A 157 10.37 1.53 1.23
N MET A 158 10.71 0.41 0.60
CA MET A 158 12.09 0.14 0.14
C MET A 158 12.58 1.21 -0.85
N MET A 159 11.70 1.70 -1.74
CA MET A 159 12.02 2.76 -2.71
C MET A 159 12.04 4.17 -2.11
N ASN A 160 11.55 4.34 -0.89
CA ASN A 160 11.47 5.66 -0.26
C ASN A 160 12.78 6.05 0.41
N ASN A 161 13.58 6.90 -0.24
CA ASN A 161 14.88 7.37 0.26
C ASN A 161 14.78 8.36 1.43
N SER A 162 13.59 8.87 1.76
CA SER A 162 13.41 9.75 2.92
C SER A 162 13.34 8.99 4.24
N ILE A 163 13.02 7.68 4.19
CA ILE A 163 13.05 6.79 5.34
C ILE A 163 14.44 6.17 5.44
N ARG A 164 15.12 6.43 6.54
CA ARG A 164 16.47 5.89 6.79
C ARG A 164 16.38 4.57 7.54
N VAL A 165 17.32 3.69 7.27
CA VAL A 165 17.55 2.48 8.07
C VAL A 165 18.43 2.80 9.28
N PHE A 166 18.32 2.00 10.32
CA PHE A 166 19.23 2.07 11.46
C PHE A 166 20.49 1.28 11.13
N GLU A 167 21.63 1.96 11.08
CA GLU A 167 22.91 1.36 10.68
C GLU A 167 23.58 0.69 11.88
N GLY A 168 23.91 -0.59 11.70
CA GLY A 168 24.65 -1.39 12.67
C GLY A 168 23.96 -1.59 14.01
N ASP A 169 24.52 -2.46 14.85
CA ASP A 169 23.94 -2.82 16.15
C ASP A 169 23.76 -1.64 17.09
N THR A 170 24.69 -0.69 17.06
CA THR A 170 24.63 0.52 17.89
C THR A 170 23.48 1.44 17.48
N GLY A 171 23.23 1.59 16.15
CA GLY A 171 22.12 2.38 15.62
C GLY A 171 20.79 1.77 15.98
N VAL A 172 20.65 0.46 15.77
CA VAL A 172 19.45 -0.31 16.12
C VAL A 172 19.18 -0.26 17.62
N LYS A 173 20.22 -0.46 18.46
CA LYS A 173 20.09 -0.38 19.91
C LYS A 173 19.60 1.00 20.38
N LYS A 174 20.16 2.08 19.83
CA LYS A 174 19.76 3.45 20.17
C LYS A 174 18.30 3.70 19.77
N ALA A 175 17.88 3.26 18.59
CA ALA A 175 16.51 3.37 18.12
C ALA A 175 15.55 2.60 19.01
N LEU A 176 15.87 1.36 19.38
CA LEU A 176 15.08 0.54 20.31
C LEU A 176 14.89 1.22 21.67
N LEU A 177 15.96 1.79 22.24
CA LEU A 177 15.88 2.50 23.51
C LEU A 177 14.89 3.68 23.43
N THR A 178 14.97 4.48 22.37
CA THR A 178 14.09 5.65 22.17
C THR A 178 12.64 5.21 21.95
N PHE A 179 12.42 4.25 21.08
CA PHE A 179 11.10 3.75 20.75
C PHE A 179 10.39 3.16 21.97
N LEU A 180 11.08 2.30 22.72
CA LEU A 180 10.55 1.67 23.94
C LEU A 180 10.27 2.68 25.04
N GLU A 181 11.15 3.69 25.23
CA GLU A 181 10.92 4.76 26.19
C GLU A 181 9.65 5.54 25.85
N ASN A 182 9.48 5.91 24.59
CA ASN A 182 8.28 6.57 24.08
C ASN A 182 7.03 5.71 24.28
N HIS A 183 7.10 4.41 23.93
CA HIS A 183 6.00 3.47 24.11
C HIS A 183 5.58 3.37 25.58
N TYR A 184 6.51 3.05 26.50
CA TYR A 184 6.16 2.88 27.91
C TYR A 184 5.74 4.21 28.59
N THR A 185 6.24 5.34 28.12
CA THR A 185 5.78 6.65 28.60
C THR A 185 4.33 6.91 28.19
N ARG A 186 3.94 6.51 26.98
CA ARG A 186 2.53 6.58 26.52
C ARG A 186 1.63 5.65 27.32
N GLU A 187 2.06 4.41 27.54
CA GLU A 187 1.31 3.46 28.35
C GLU A 187 1.13 3.95 29.80
N LEU A 188 2.16 4.53 30.36
CA LEU A 188 2.07 5.16 31.71
C LEU A 188 1.00 6.27 31.75
N LYS A 189 0.94 7.12 30.72
CA LYS A 189 -0.09 8.16 30.60
C LYS A 189 -1.48 7.56 30.47
N LYS A 190 -1.66 6.52 29.65
CA LYS A 190 -2.96 5.82 29.50
C LYS A 190 -3.45 5.22 30.83
N ILE A 191 -2.58 4.50 31.55
CA ILE A 191 -2.93 3.91 32.85
C ILE A 191 -3.32 4.99 33.86
N ASN A 192 -2.66 6.13 33.87
CA ASN A 192 -2.98 7.24 34.77
C ASN A 192 -4.40 7.80 34.52
N THR A 193 -4.86 7.80 33.26
CA THR A 193 -6.20 8.31 32.88
C THR A 193 -7.30 7.26 32.96
N GLN A 194 -6.96 5.96 33.02
CA GLN A 194 -7.95 4.89 33.14
C GLN A 194 -8.53 4.80 34.55
N ASN A 195 -9.88 4.84 34.62
CA ASN A 195 -10.62 4.71 35.89
C ASN A 195 -11.21 3.32 36.11
N THR A 196 -11.01 2.38 35.14
CA THR A 196 -11.59 1.03 35.16
C THR A 196 -10.74 0.00 35.93
N ILE A 197 -9.50 0.35 36.29
CA ILE A 197 -8.54 -0.56 36.93
C ILE A 197 -8.52 -0.26 38.43
N SER A 198 -8.45 -1.31 39.27
CA SER A 198 -8.34 -1.14 40.71
C SER A 198 -7.09 -0.38 41.12
N PHE A 199 -7.14 0.31 42.27
CA PHE A 199 -5.99 1.14 42.73
C PHE A 199 -4.71 0.31 42.89
N ASP A 200 -4.82 -0.91 43.43
CA ASP A 200 -3.65 -1.77 43.64
C ASP A 200 -3.02 -2.25 42.32
N GLN A 201 -3.86 -2.69 41.38
CA GLN A 201 -3.40 -3.04 40.04
C GLN A 201 -2.77 -1.86 39.30
N LYS A 202 -3.39 -0.68 39.41
CA LYS A 202 -2.88 0.55 38.81
C LYS A 202 -1.50 0.90 39.39
N SER A 203 -1.37 0.85 40.71
CA SER A 203 -0.10 1.14 41.41
C SER A 203 1.01 0.16 41.01
N TYR A 204 0.69 -1.12 40.88
CA TYR A 204 1.62 -2.16 40.44
C TYR A 204 2.11 -1.91 39.00
N LEU A 205 1.20 -1.68 38.04
CA LEU A 205 1.51 -1.42 36.65
C LEU A 205 2.35 -0.14 36.48
N ILE A 206 2.01 0.94 37.21
CA ILE A 206 2.77 2.20 37.18
C ILE A 206 4.22 1.96 37.65
N ARG A 207 4.39 1.16 38.73
CA ARG A 207 5.74 0.85 39.24
C ARG A 207 6.55 0.06 38.21
N GLN A 208 5.96 -0.96 37.59
CA GLN A 208 6.62 -1.75 36.54
C GLN A 208 7.03 -0.88 35.35
N LEU A 209 6.14 -0.01 34.85
CA LEU A 209 6.44 0.86 33.71
C LEU A 209 7.54 1.88 34.06
N ARG A 210 7.52 2.44 35.26
CA ARG A 210 8.57 3.37 35.73
C ARG A 210 9.95 2.68 35.83
N ASP A 211 9.97 1.43 36.29
CA ASP A 211 11.22 0.65 36.33
C ASP A 211 11.76 0.39 34.93
N LYS A 212 10.89 -0.06 33.99
CA LYS A 212 11.28 -0.24 32.58
C LYS A 212 11.85 1.05 31.97
N ILE A 213 11.16 2.18 32.15
CA ILE A 213 11.63 3.50 31.66
C ILE A 213 12.98 3.89 32.30
N ALA A 214 13.16 3.67 33.60
CA ALA A 214 14.40 3.99 34.28
C ALA A 214 15.59 3.15 33.76
N ARG A 215 15.38 1.89 33.44
CA ARG A 215 16.39 1.00 32.84
C ARG A 215 16.73 1.44 31.42
N LEU A 216 15.72 1.75 30.58
CA LEU A 216 15.94 2.26 29.22
C LEU A 216 16.76 3.55 29.22
N LYS A 217 16.51 4.48 30.16
CA LYS A 217 17.29 5.71 30.32
C LYS A 217 18.76 5.49 30.72
N LYS A 218 19.05 4.32 31.31
CA LYS A 218 20.44 3.89 31.58
C LYS A 218 21.10 3.18 30.40
N GLY A 219 20.37 3.03 29.28
CA GLY A 219 20.86 2.32 28.09
C GLY A 219 20.70 0.80 28.15
N GLU A 220 19.88 0.30 29.10
CA GLU A 220 19.57 -1.12 29.24
C GLU A 220 18.28 -1.44 28.47
N LEU A 221 18.37 -2.31 27.46
CA LEU A 221 17.18 -2.84 26.78
C LEU A 221 16.44 -3.81 27.70
N VAL A 222 15.12 -3.72 27.68
CA VAL A 222 14.21 -4.57 28.47
C VAL A 222 13.48 -5.47 27.51
N PRO A 223 13.76 -6.79 27.52
CA PRO A 223 13.07 -7.72 26.61
C PRO A 223 11.58 -7.82 26.95
N LEU A 224 10.83 -8.29 25.95
CA LEU A 224 9.43 -8.69 26.12
C LEU A 224 9.42 -9.91 27.06
N GLY A 225 8.84 -9.78 28.23
CA GLY A 225 8.72 -10.83 29.22
C GLY A 225 7.38 -11.56 29.14
#